data_9c6dd76d40ead1818e86c8755c6412ee
#
_entry.id   9c6dd76d40ead1818e86c8755c6412ee
#
_cell.length_a   1.000
_cell.length_b   1.000
_cell.length_c   1.000
_cell.angle_alpha   90.00
_cell.angle_beta   90.00
_cell.angle_gamma   90.00
#
_symmetry.space_group_name_H-M   'P 1'
#
loop_
_entity.id
_entity.type
_entity.pdbx_description
1 polymer ?
#
loop_
_entity_poly.entity_id
_entity_poly.type
_entity_poly.pdbx_seq_one_letter_code
_entity_poly.pdbx_strand_id
1 'polypeptide(L)'
;MGAVIKSGSKPIEGVLKVASHPGRHGLWLLDSTPDPYWMQFGITNPNDNEGLMDLTSCGAHLVILITGRGNVVGNAVAPCIKLTGNSETYKRMEEDMDFDAGPVLEGNISLNEMADVLAEYIAETAGGRPTKSEALGHREFYIPYKYQDTQEAFEPLFITAPMLFSSIVDRPPAKFPGLT
;
A
#
# COMPACT_ATOMS: atom_id res chain seq x y z
N MET A 1 -4.35 -15.01 -6.10
CA MET A 1 -4.92 -15.24 -7.47
C MET A 1 -5.33 -13.91 -8.15
N GLY A 2 -6.04 -13.00 -7.47
CA GLY A 2 -6.55 -11.75 -8.07
C GLY A 2 -5.48 -10.82 -8.66
N ALA A 3 -4.34 -10.66 -8.01
CA ALA A 3 -3.23 -9.83 -8.50
C ALA A 3 -2.66 -10.36 -9.83
N VAL A 4 -2.48 -11.68 -9.95
CA VAL A 4 -1.99 -12.31 -11.18
C VAL A 4 -2.92 -12.05 -12.36
N ILE A 5 -4.25 -12.20 -12.14
CA ILE A 5 -5.26 -11.98 -13.20
C ILE A 5 -5.25 -10.52 -13.67
N LYS A 6 -4.97 -9.58 -12.77
CA LYS A 6 -4.93 -8.13 -13.07
C LYS A 6 -3.60 -7.63 -13.62
N SER A 7 -2.57 -8.48 -13.67
CA SER A 7 -1.20 -8.08 -14.07
C SER A 7 -1.02 -7.95 -15.59
N GLY A 8 -2.06 -8.18 -16.37
CA GLY A 8 -1.98 -8.12 -17.84
C GLY A 8 -1.29 -9.35 -18.44
N SER A 9 -0.69 -9.18 -19.61
CA SER A 9 -0.10 -10.27 -20.41
C SER A 9 1.43 -10.31 -20.41
N LYS A 10 2.08 -9.40 -19.67
CA LYS A 10 3.55 -9.40 -19.59
C LYS A 10 4.04 -10.47 -18.63
N PRO A 11 5.23 -11.05 -18.87
CA PRO A 11 5.83 -12.01 -17.97
C PRO A 11 6.02 -11.41 -16.56
N ILE A 12 5.70 -12.19 -15.53
CA ILE A 12 5.98 -11.86 -14.15
C ILE A 12 7.35 -12.44 -13.80
N GLU A 13 8.28 -11.58 -13.39
CA GLU A 13 9.68 -11.94 -13.09
C GLU A 13 9.84 -12.68 -11.77
N GLY A 14 8.91 -12.47 -10.85
CA GLY A 14 8.90 -13.13 -9.56
C GLY A 14 7.96 -12.47 -8.56
N VAL A 15 8.09 -12.92 -7.31
CA VAL A 15 7.33 -12.40 -6.18
C VAL A 15 8.32 -11.76 -5.20
N LEU A 16 8.06 -10.50 -4.86
CA LEU A 16 8.78 -9.80 -3.81
C LEU A 16 8.11 -10.03 -2.47
N LYS A 17 8.90 -10.07 -1.46
CA LYS A 17 8.46 -9.92 -0.07
C LYS A 17 8.63 -8.47 0.36
N VAL A 18 7.88 -8.04 1.37
CA VAL A 18 8.01 -6.71 1.96
C VAL A 18 9.47 -6.43 2.32
N ALA A 19 9.95 -5.22 2.04
CA ALA A 19 11.33 -4.79 2.22
C ALA A 19 12.39 -5.54 1.38
N SER A 20 11.95 -6.26 0.33
CA SER A 20 12.86 -6.88 -0.65
C SER A 20 12.91 -6.04 -1.92
N HIS A 21 14.09 -5.94 -2.54
CA HIS A 21 14.24 -5.20 -3.79
C HIS A 21 14.20 -6.13 -5.00
N PRO A 22 13.63 -5.69 -6.14
CA PRO A 22 13.70 -6.44 -7.38
C PRO A 22 15.16 -6.54 -7.84
N GLY A 23 15.61 -7.76 -8.17
CA GLY A 23 16.99 -8.00 -8.61
C GLY A 23 17.26 -7.58 -10.05
N ARG A 24 16.21 -7.26 -10.83
CA ARG A 24 16.26 -6.84 -12.23
C ARG A 24 15.02 -6.07 -12.63
N HIS A 25 15.06 -5.44 -13.79
CA HIS A 25 13.88 -4.78 -14.37
C HIS A 25 12.80 -5.81 -14.74
N GLY A 26 11.55 -5.42 -14.70
CA GLY A 26 10.42 -6.25 -15.08
C GLY A 26 9.20 -6.06 -14.19
N LEU A 27 8.17 -6.88 -14.43
CA LEU A 27 6.94 -6.90 -13.64
C LEU A 27 7.12 -7.87 -12.46
N TRP A 28 6.93 -7.37 -11.27
CA TRP A 28 7.01 -8.14 -10.04
C TRP A 28 5.69 -8.08 -9.27
N LEU A 29 5.35 -9.15 -8.61
CA LEU A 29 4.25 -9.15 -7.63
C LEU A 29 4.82 -8.95 -6.24
N LEU A 30 4.13 -8.14 -5.44
CA LEU A 30 4.42 -8.01 -4.02
C LEU A 30 3.48 -8.92 -3.23
N ASP A 31 4.05 -9.81 -2.45
CA ASP A 31 3.31 -10.60 -1.45
C ASP A 31 3.27 -9.81 -0.14
N SER A 32 2.17 -9.12 0.06
CA SER A 32 1.87 -8.40 1.30
C SER A 32 0.88 -9.16 2.19
N THR A 33 0.76 -10.48 2.00
CA THR A 33 -0.06 -11.33 2.85
C THR A 33 0.45 -11.29 4.29
N PRO A 34 -0.40 -11.03 5.28
CA PRO A 34 0.01 -11.10 6.69
C PRO A 34 0.55 -12.49 7.04
N ASP A 35 1.59 -12.52 7.87
CA ASP A 35 2.09 -13.76 8.41
C ASP A 35 0.98 -14.48 9.20
N PRO A 36 0.80 -15.81 9.06
CA PRO A 36 -0.21 -16.59 9.79
C PRO A 36 -0.16 -16.39 11.31
N TYR A 37 1.01 -16.11 11.86
CA TYR A 37 1.14 -15.79 13.28
C TYR A 37 0.37 -14.54 13.67
N TRP A 38 0.47 -13.47 12.87
CA TRP A 38 -0.24 -12.22 13.16
C TRP A 38 -1.74 -12.33 12.92
N MET A 39 -2.17 -13.23 12.05
CA MET A 39 -3.58 -13.48 11.77
C MET A 39 -4.34 -13.95 13.01
N GLN A 40 -3.71 -14.68 13.93
CA GLN A 40 -4.33 -15.09 15.20
C GLN A 40 -4.68 -13.92 16.11
N PHE A 41 -4.06 -12.75 15.91
CA PHE A 41 -4.36 -11.51 16.64
C PHE A 41 -5.35 -10.60 15.90
N GLY A 42 -6.03 -11.11 14.89
CA GLY A 42 -7.02 -10.36 14.11
C GLY A 42 -6.42 -9.49 12.99
N ILE A 43 -5.13 -9.60 12.72
CA ILE A 43 -4.46 -8.91 11.62
C ILE A 43 -4.60 -9.75 10.36
N THR A 44 -5.67 -9.50 9.60
CA THR A 44 -6.07 -10.38 8.49
C THR A 44 -5.92 -9.77 7.11
N ASN A 45 -5.98 -8.44 7.01
CA ASN A 45 -5.90 -7.74 5.73
C ASN A 45 -5.04 -6.49 5.84
N PRO A 46 -4.13 -6.25 4.89
CA PRO A 46 -3.47 -4.97 4.77
C PRO A 46 -4.50 -3.90 4.40
N ASN A 47 -4.36 -2.72 4.96
CA ASN A 47 -5.07 -1.54 4.48
C ASN A 47 -4.28 -0.87 3.34
N ASP A 48 -4.90 0.10 2.66
CA ASP A 48 -4.27 0.77 1.52
C ASP A 48 -2.98 1.49 1.92
N ASN A 49 -2.94 2.14 3.09
CA ASN A 49 -1.74 2.80 3.60
C ASN A 49 -0.59 1.81 3.81
N GLU A 50 -0.87 0.65 4.40
CA GLU A 50 0.11 -0.42 4.57
C GLU A 50 0.62 -0.92 3.22
N GLY A 51 -0.27 -1.18 2.25
CA GLY A 51 0.11 -1.61 0.92
C GLY A 51 1.02 -0.60 0.18
N LEU A 52 0.76 0.70 0.34
CA LEU A 52 1.62 1.76 -0.21
C LEU A 52 3.01 1.75 0.44
N MET A 53 3.08 1.57 1.75
CA MET A 53 4.34 1.47 2.48
C MET A 53 5.10 0.19 2.14
N ASP A 54 4.42 -0.94 1.95
CA ASP A 54 5.03 -2.18 1.50
C ASP A 54 5.72 -2.00 0.15
N LEU A 55 5.07 -1.33 -0.81
CA LEU A 55 5.65 -1.02 -2.12
C LEU A 55 6.87 -0.10 -2.01
N THR A 56 6.79 0.96 -1.21
CA THR A 56 7.93 1.89 -1.04
C THR A 56 9.08 1.24 -0.31
N SER A 57 8.83 0.31 0.62
CA SER A 57 9.86 -0.49 1.27
C SER A 57 10.61 -1.41 0.29
N CYS A 58 9.97 -1.80 -0.81
CA CYS A 58 10.58 -2.54 -1.90
C CYS A 58 11.33 -1.66 -2.91
N GLY A 59 11.39 -0.34 -2.69
CA GLY A 59 12.11 0.62 -3.53
C GLY A 59 11.25 1.32 -4.58
N ALA A 60 9.93 1.30 -4.47
CA ALA A 60 9.07 2.09 -5.36
C ALA A 60 9.28 3.59 -5.11
N HIS A 61 9.63 4.33 -6.17
CA HIS A 61 9.84 5.77 -6.13
C HIS A 61 8.57 6.57 -6.41
N LEU A 62 7.55 5.93 -6.92
CA LEU A 62 6.22 6.46 -7.17
C LEU A 62 5.24 5.30 -7.01
N VAL A 63 4.10 5.55 -6.41
CA VAL A 63 3.05 4.54 -6.23
C VAL A 63 1.74 4.99 -6.88
N ILE A 64 0.98 4.04 -7.41
CA ILE A 64 -0.33 4.28 -8.01
C ILE A 64 -1.35 3.48 -7.21
N LEU A 65 -2.29 4.17 -6.59
CA LEU A 65 -3.41 3.55 -5.90
C LEU A 65 -4.63 3.53 -6.83
N ILE A 66 -5.06 2.33 -7.22
CA ILE A 66 -6.24 2.13 -8.06
C ILE A 66 -7.43 1.75 -7.19
N THR A 67 -8.47 2.56 -7.21
CA THR A 67 -9.65 2.37 -6.36
C THR A 67 -10.96 2.62 -7.10
N GLY A 68 -12.00 1.85 -6.80
CA GLY A 68 -13.33 2.09 -7.37
C GLY A 68 -14.17 3.07 -6.54
N ARG A 69 -13.88 3.20 -5.24
CA ARG A 69 -14.66 4.03 -4.29
C ARG A 69 -14.02 5.35 -3.94
N GLY A 70 -12.79 5.57 -4.39
CA GLY A 70 -11.96 6.68 -3.97
C GLY A 70 -11.19 6.38 -2.68
N ASN A 71 -10.15 7.16 -2.45
CA ASN A 71 -9.34 7.11 -1.24
C ASN A 71 -8.66 8.45 -1.03
N VAL A 72 -8.50 8.87 0.22
CA VAL A 72 -7.82 10.11 0.61
C VAL A 72 -6.35 9.90 0.96
N VAL A 73 -5.92 8.64 1.14
CA VAL A 73 -4.58 8.30 1.62
C VAL A 73 -3.49 8.88 0.74
N GLY A 74 -2.45 9.41 1.37
CA GLY A 74 -1.19 9.77 0.74
C GLY A 74 -0.07 8.80 1.13
N ASN A 75 1.16 9.23 0.94
CA ASN A 75 2.34 8.48 1.38
C ASN A 75 3.45 9.46 1.74
N ALA A 76 4.10 9.26 2.88
CA ALA A 76 5.14 10.16 3.38
C ALA A 76 6.49 10.01 2.64
N VAL A 77 6.68 8.92 1.88
CA VAL A 77 7.97 8.53 1.30
C VAL A 77 8.05 8.76 -0.21
N ALA A 78 6.94 8.49 -0.92
CA ALA A 78 6.88 8.56 -2.38
C ALA A 78 5.58 9.22 -2.86
N PRO A 79 5.57 9.93 -4.00
CA PRO A 79 4.34 10.44 -4.60
C PRO A 79 3.32 9.32 -4.80
N CYS A 80 2.07 9.57 -4.41
CA CYS A 80 0.97 8.63 -4.57
C CYS A 80 -0.07 9.17 -5.54
N ILE A 81 -0.11 8.63 -6.75
CA ILE A 81 -1.14 8.94 -7.76
C ILE A 81 -2.38 8.09 -7.45
N LYS A 82 -3.49 8.72 -7.13
CA LYS A 82 -4.77 8.04 -6.90
C LYS A 82 -5.62 8.07 -8.17
N LEU A 83 -5.92 6.88 -8.67
CA LEU A 83 -6.64 6.65 -9.92
C LEU A 83 -7.94 5.90 -9.66
N THR A 84 -9.02 6.29 -10.33
CA THR A 84 -10.28 5.54 -10.32
C THR A 84 -10.77 5.23 -11.73
N GLY A 85 -11.38 4.04 -11.91
CA GLY A 85 -12.11 3.67 -13.12
C GLY A 85 -13.59 4.08 -13.09
N ASN A 86 -14.00 4.94 -12.15
CA ASN A 86 -15.37 5.40 -11.99
C ASN A 86 -15.41 6.92 -12.01
N SER A 87 -15.88 7.51 -13.11
CA SER A 87 -15.95 8.97 -13.29
C SER A 87 -16.85 9.67 -12.27
N GLU A 88 -17.88 8.99 -11.74
CA GLU A 88 -18.69 9.58 -10.68
C GLU A 88 -17.94 9.67 -9.34
N THR A 89 -17.14 8.64 -9.04
CA THR A 89 -16.25 8.68 -7.88
C THR A 89 -15.23 9.79 -8.03
N TYR A 90 -14.62 9.93 -9.22
CA TYR A 90 -13.70 11.01 -9.50
C TYR A 90 -14.32 12.39 -9.25
N LYS A 91 -15.51 12.66 -9.81
CA LYS A 91 -16.23 13.92 -9.64
C LYS A 91 -16.55 14.25 -8.18
N ARG A 92 -16.91 13.23 -7.38
CA ARG A 92 -17.22 13.42 -5.96
C ARG A 92 -15.98 13.70 -5.11
N MET A 93 -14.83 13.22 -5.54
CA MET A 93 -13.56 13.27 -4.81
C MET A 93 -12.48 13.95 -5.65
N GLU A 94 -12.87 14.92 -6.47
CA GLU A 94 -11.95 15.59 -7.39
C GLU A 94 -10.77 16.26 -6.68
N GLU A 95 -10.99 16.72 -5.46
CA GLU A 95 -9.91 17.30 -4.64
C GLU A 95 -8.89 16.27 -4.17
N ASP A 96 -9.31 15.02 -4.03
CA ASP A 96 -8.48 13.92 -3.51
C ASP A 96 -7.90 13.02 -4.61
N MET A 97 -8.63 12.82 -5.72
CA MET A 97 -8.28 11.86 -6.76
C MET A 97 -7.48 12.53 -7.89
N ASP A 98 -6.37 11.95 -8.28
CA ASP A 98 -5.47 12.51 -9.28
C ASP A 98 -5.91 12.25 -10.72
N PHE A 99 -6.49 11.07 -11.00
CA PHE A 99 -6.68 10.60 -12.35
C PHE A 99 -8.01 9.86 -12.54
N ASP A 100 -8.79 10.27 -13.56
CA ASP A 100 -10.03 9.61 -13.97
C ASP A 100 -9.78 8.67 -15.16
N ALA A 101 -9.85 7.36 -14.92
CA ALA A 101 -9.83 6.34 -15.96
C ALA A 101 -11.23 5.81 -16.31
N GLY A 102 -12.29 6.38 -15.74
CA GLY A 102 -13.69 6.01 -16.02
C GLY A 102 -14.08 6.04 -17.48
N PRO A 103 -13.60 7.01 -18.29
CA PRO A 103 -13.92 7.05 -19.73
C PRO A 103 -13.59 5.78 -20.50
N VAL A 104 -12.66 4.94 -20.03
CA VAL A 104 -12.38 3.61 -20.63
C VAL A 104 -13.58 2.68 -20.45
N LEU A 105 -14.16 2.63 -19.24
CA LEU A 105 -15.33 1.78 -18.96
C LEU A 105 -16.59 2.31 -19.62
N GLU A 106 -16.66 3.61 -19.88
CA GLU A 106 -17.75 4.28 -20.59
C GLU A 106 -17.65 4.09 -22.13
N GLY A 107 -16.52 3.56 -22.62
CA GLY A 107 -16.27 3.36 -24.05
C GLY A 107 -15.91 4.63 -24.82
N ASN A 108 -15.56 5.72 -24.10
CA ASN A 108 -15.25 7.02 -24.70
C ASN A 108 -13.79 7.12 -25.19
N ILE A 109 -12.92 6.28 -24.65
CA ILE A 109 -11.49 6.21 -24.99
C ILE A 109 -11.03 4.76 -24.90
N SER A 110 -10.08 4.36 -25.74
CA SER A 110 -9.49 3.02 -25.65
C SER A 110 -8.54 2.90 -24.46
N LEU A 111 -8.31 1.66 -24.02
CA LEU A 111 -7.36 1.38 -22.92
C LEU A 111 -5.93 1.85 -23.27
N ASN A 112 -5.53 1.72 -24.53
CA ASN A 112 -4.20 2.13 -24.97
C ASN A 112 -4.02 3.66 -24.95
N GLU A 113 -5.00 4.39 -25.47
CA GLU A 113 -4.98 5.86 -25.39
C GLU A 113 -4.96 6.36 -23.94
N MET A 114 -5.77 5.73 -23.07
CA MET A 114 -5.76 6.07 -21.64
C MET A 114 -4.41 5.74 -20.99
N ALA A 115 -3.77 4.65 -21.39
CA ALA A 115 -2.46 4.28 -20.89
C ALA A 115 -1.38 5.31 -21.28
N ASP A 116 -1.45 5.87 -22.48
CA ASP A 116 -0.53 6.94 -22.92
C ASP A 116 -0.75 8.20 -22.09
N VAL A 117 -1.99 8.61 -21.84
CA VAL A 117 -2.32 9.77 -20.98
C VAL A 117 -1.82 9.55 -19.55
N LEU A 118 -2.00 8.34 -19.01
CA LEU A 118 -1.51 8.00 -17.69
C LEU A 118 0.02 8.01 -17.63
N ALA A 119 0.69 7.54 -18.68
CA ALA A 119 2.15 7.56 -18.76
C ALA A 119 2.71 8.99 -18.73
N GLU A 120 2.06 9.93 -19.44
CA GLU A 120 2.42 11.36 -19.40
C GLU A 120 2.22 11.92 -17.97
N TYR A 121 1.10 11.62 -17.33
CA TYR A 121 0.84 12.06 -15.95
C TYR A 121 1.90 11.53 -14.97
N ILE A 122 2.30 10.26 -15.12
CA ILE A 122 3.37 9.65 -14.31
C ILE A 122 4.70 10.39 -14.55
N ALA A 123 5.03 10.70 -15.82
CA ALA A 123 6.27 11.41 -16.17
C ALA A 123 6.30 12.82 -15.57
N GLU A 124 5.19 13.55 -15.63
CA GLU A 124 5.06 14.87 -15.00
C GLU A 124 5.22 14.79 -13.47
N THR A 125 4.59 13.81 -12.83
CA THR A 125 4.72 13.58 -11.38
C THR A 125 6.16 13.23 -11.00
N ALA A 126 6.81 12.38 -11.77
CA ALA A 126 8.24 12.07 -11.60
C ALA A 126 9.14 13.28 -11.84
N GLY A 127 8.71 14.21 -12.68
CA GLY A 127 9.37 15.50 -12.96
C GLY A 127 9.13 16.57 -11.88
N GLY A 128 8.33 16.28 -10.84
CA GLY A 128 8.10 17.19 -9.72
C GLY A 128 6.70 17.84 -9.68
N ARG A 129 5.77 17.42 -10.53
CA ARG A 129 4.36 17.80 -10.37
C ARG A 129 3.82 17.14 -9.08
N PRO A 130 3.33 17.93 -8.11
CA PRO A 130 2.79 17.34 -6.88
C PRO A 130 1.50 16.58 -7.17
N THR A 131 1.32 15.44 -6.48
CA THR A 131 0.04 14.75 -6.41
C THR A 131 -0.94 15.53 -5.53
N LYS A 132 -2.23 15.23 -5.62
CA LYS A 132 -3.23 15.85 -4.75
C LYS A 132 -3.00 15.55 -3.28
N SER A 133 -2.54 14.34 -2.98
CA SER A 133 -2.15 13.98 -1.60
C SER A 133 -1.04 14.87 -1.07
N GLU A 134 -0.01 15.12 -1.86
CA GLU A 134 1.10 16.01 -1.49
C GLU A 134 0.63 17.45 -1.31
N ALA A 135 -0.22 17.94 -2.23
CA ALA A 135 -0.78 19.29 -2.17
C ALA A 135 -1.66 19.50 -0.94
N LEU A 136 -2.41 18.48 -0.52
CA LEU A 136 -3.25 18.48 0.69
C LEU A 136 -2.45 18.19 1.97
N GLY A 137 -1.19 17.79 1.86
CA GLY A 137 -0.33 17.47 3.00
C GLY A 137 -0.61 16.11 3.63
N HIS A 138 -1.23 15.19 2.91
CA HIS A 138 -1.44 13.81 3.34
C HIS A 138 -0.11 13.06 3.30
N ARG A 139 0.36 12.61 4.47
CA ARG A 139 1.67 11.99 4.66
C ARG A 139 1.56 10.79 5.59
N GLU A 140 0.62 9.92 5.28
CA GLU A 140 0.41 8.71 6.04
C GLU A 140 1.67 7.85 5.99
N PHE A 141 2.01 7.32 7.13
CA PHE A 141 3.16 6.44 7.31
C PHE A 141 2.76 5.26 8.18
N TYR A 142 3.16 4.08 7.78
CA TYR A 142 2.94 2.86 8.51
C TYR A 142 4.22 2.02 8.51
N ILE A 143 4.58 1.44 9.63
CA ILE A 143 5.70 0.50 9.69
C ILE A 143 5.15 -0.90 9.45
N PRO A 144 5.53 -1.55 8.34
CA PRO A 144 5.08 -2.92 8.07
C PRO A 144 5.58 -3.87 9.16
N TYR A 145 4.68 -4.69 9.67
CA TYR A 145 4.99 -5.72 10.68
C TYR A 145 5.17 -7.12 10.04
N LYS A 146 5.15 -7.21 8.72
CA LYS A 146 5.27 -8.45 7.96
C LYS A 146 6.72 -8.87 7.87
N TYR A 147 7.15 -9.64 8.83
CA TYR A 147 8.49 -10.21 8.82
C TYR A 147 8.49 -11.51 8.03
N GLN A 148 9.46 -11.64 7.15
CA GLN A 148 9.53 -12.71 6.17
C GLN A 148 10.20 -13.97 6.71
N ASP A 149 11.15 -13.79 7.62
CA ASP A 149 11.97 -14.85 8.19
C ASP A 149 11.75 -14.99 9.70
N THR A 150 10.50 -14.77 10.11
CA THR A 150 10.16 -14.76 11.54
C THR A 150 10.23 -16.11 12.20
N GLN A 151 10.10 -17.21 11.45
CA GLN A 151 10.11 -18.54 12.05
C GLN A 151 11.42 -18.85 12.76
N GLU A 152 12.56 -18.54 12.16
CA GLU A 152 13.86 -18.79 12.79
C GLU A 152 14.22 -17.75 13.86
N ALA A 153 13.87 -16.48 13.64
CA ALA A 153 14.22 -15.39 14.55
C ALA A 153 13.33 -15.31 15.79
N PHE A 154 12.09 -15.78 15.71
CA PHE A 154 11.11 -15.65 16.78
C PHE A 154 10.67 -16.96 17.43
N GLU A 155 11.14 -18.14 16.99
CA GLU A 155 10.87 -19.37 17.70
C GLU A 155 11.16 -19.29 19.21
N PRO A 156 12.26 -18.70 19.67
CA PRO A 156 12.49 -18.50 21.10
C PRO A 156 11.53 -17.50 21.74
N LEU A 157 11.00 -16.52 20.99
CA LEU A 157 10.03 -15.55 21.48
C LEU A 157 8.61 -16.16 21.56
N PHE A 158 8.29 -17.12 20.70
CA PHE A 158 7.00 -17.81 20.73
C PHE A 158 6.78 -18.62 22.01
N ILE A 159 7.85 -19.18 22.58
CA ILE A 159 7.79 -19.93 23.82
C ILE A 159 7.57 -18.99 25.01
N THR A 160 8.02 -17.73 24.90
CA THR A 160 7.96 -16.73 25.98
C THR A 160 6.88 -15.65 25.79
N ALA A 161 6.41 -15.43 24.56
CA ALA A 161 5.40 -14.40 24.26
C ALA A 161 4.08 -14.58 25.01
N PRO A 162 3.51 -15.80 25.17
CA PRO A 162 2.35 -16.01 26.02
C PRO A 162 2.59 -15.61 27.46
N MET A 163 3.79 -15.86 28.01
CA MET A 163 4.14 -15.45 29.37
C MET A 163 4.36 -13.94 29.50
N LEU A 164 4.94 -13.30 28.49
CA LEU A 164 5.11 -11.85 28.46
C LEU A 164 3.75 -11.13 28.29
N PHE A 165 2.86 -11.67 27.51
CA PHE A 165 1.53 -11.09 27.30
C PHE A 165 0.66 -11.22 28.56
N SER A 166 0.69 -12.35 29.26
CA SER A 166 0.01 -12.51 30.54
C SER A 166 0.58 -11.53 31.59
N SER A 167 1.88 -11.31 31.61
CA SER A 167 2.51 -10.37 32.54
C SER A 167 2.25 -8.88 32.20
N ILE A 168 1.86 -8.57 30.98
CA ILE A 168 1.48 -7.21 30.55
C ILE A 168 0.00 -6.95 30.83
N VAL A 169 -0.86 -7.93 30.59
CA VAL A 169 -2.31 -7.83 30.83
C VAL A 169 -2.66 -7.80 32.31
N ASP A 170 -1.89 -8.51 33.15
CA ASP A 170 -2.06 -8.51 34.60
C ASP A 170 -1.39 -7.36 35.33
N ARG A 171 -0.73 -6.41 34.61
CA ARG A 171 -0.22 -5.21 35.26
C ARG A 171 -1.37 -4.22 35.49
N PRO A 172 -1.60 -3.81 36.74
CA PRO A 172 -2.50 -2.70 37.00
C PRO A 172 -2.01 -1.46 36.23
N PRO A 173 -2.92 -0.62 35.69
CA PRO A 173 -2.54 0.57 34.95
C PRO A 173 -1.54 1.40 35.73
N ALA A 174 -0.45 1.78 35.06
CA ALA A 174 0.59 2.58 35.64
C ALA A 174 -0.04 3.88 36.19
N LYS A 175 0.06 4.11 37.48
CA LYS A 175 -0.32 5.39 38.06
C LYS A 175 0.74 6.42 37.65
N PHE A 176 0.38 7.26 36.71
CA PHE A 176 1.19 8.43 36.40
C PHE A 176 1.07 9.45 37.56
N PRO A 177 2.14 9.80 38.26
CA PRO A 177 2.05 10.83 39.29
C PRO A 177 1.81 12.18 38.62
N GLY A 178 0.65 12.79 38.89
CA GLY A 178 0.34 14.15 38.47
C GLY A 178 -0.93 14.36 37.62
N LEU A 179 -1.78 13.36 37.44
CA LEU A 179 -3.14 13.56 36.87
C LEU A 179 -4.15 13.24 37.97
N THR A 180 -4.61 14.29 38.67
CA THR A 180 -5.85 14.28 39.45
C THR A 180 -6.96 14.84 38.62
#